data_8b70adb98239753ca34d5b58a56a645c
#
_entry.id   8b70adb98239753ca34d5b58a56a645c
#
_cell.length_a   1.000
_cell.length_b   1.000
_cell.length_c   1.000
_cell.angle_alpha   90.00
_cell.angle_beta   90.00
_cell.angle_gamma   90.00
#
_symmetry.space_group_name_H-M   'P 1'
#
loop_
_entity.id
_entity.type
_entity.pdbx_description
1 polymer ?
#
loop_
_entity_poly.entity_id
_entity_poly.type
_entity_poly.pdbx_seq_one_letter_code
_entity_poly.pdbx_strand_id
1 'polypeptide(L)'
;EGLSIWEEERYRKLQGTYPVINLSFARVKETNYRATRDKICEILRNLYIKCSFLKESEALTDADRAYFDRILSVEVSDSDATSALYQLSDFLCRYYGKKVIILLDEYDTPMQEAYLEGYWDELVSFTRSLFNSXXXXSFLRSFFNSTFKTNPYMARGMMTGITRVSKESIFSDLNNLKVVTATSDEYAAAFGFTQEEVFGALD
;
A
#
# COMPACT_ATOMS: atom_id res chain seq x y z
N GLU A 1 20.02 -15.52 -2.07
CA GLU A 1 20.56 -16.68 -2.76
C GLU A 1 19.75 -17.90 -2.34
N GLY A 2 19.74 -18.94 -3.20
CA GLY A 2 18.99 -20.16 -2.92
C GLY A 2 17.55 -20.19 -3.40
N LEU A 3 17.03 -19.08 -3.89
CA LEU A 3 15.68 -19.03 -4.48
C LEU A 3 15.78 -19.18 -6.00
N SER A 4 14.81 -19.84 -6.62
CA SER A 4 14.78 -20.08 -8.08
C SER A 4 14.89 -18.79 -8.89
N ILE A 5 14.29 -17.69 -8.41
CA ILE A 5 14.38 -16.36 -9.06
C ILE A 5 15.85 -15.89 -9.18
N TRP A 6 16.74 -16.36 -8.30
CA TRP A 6 18.15 -16.00 -8.33
C TRP A 6 18.88 -16.53 -9.57
N GLU A 7 18.37 -17.62 -10.15
CA GLU A 7 18.92 -18.23 -11.36
C GLU A 7 18.57 -17.42 -12.61
N GLU A 8 17.57 -16.54 -12.52
CA GLU A 8 17.11 -15.72 -13.63
C GLU A 8 17.91 -14.40 -13.67
N GLU A 9 18.93 -14.34 -14.49
CA GLU A 9 19.84 -13.19 -14.60
C GLU A 9 19.09 -11.85 -14.82
N ARG A 10 18.02 -11.89 -15.62
CA ARG A 10 17.22 -10.67 -15.91
C ARG A 10 16.62 -10.07 -14.64
N TYR A 11 16.25 -10.88 -13.66
CA TYR A 11 15.68 -10.41 -12.40
C TYR A 11 16.77 -10.01 -11.41
N ARG A 12 17.90 -10.71 -11.39
CA ARG A 12 19.06 -10.31 -10.57
C ARG A 12 19.52 -8.90 -10.90
N LYS A 13 19.51 -8.54 -12.19
CA LYS A 13 19.91 -7.21 -12.66
C LYS A 13 18.94 -6.11 -12.19
N LEU A 14 17.72 -6.47 -11.80
CA LEU A 14 16.75 -5.49 -11.29
C LEU A 14 16.86 -5.26 -9.79
N GLN A 15 17.53 -6.16 -9.06
CA GLN A 15 17.65 -6.05 -7.61
C GLN A 15 18.39 -4.75 -7.23
N GLY A 16 17.79 -3.98 -6.31
CA GLY A 16 18.38 -2.73 -5.83
C GLY A 16 18.34 -1.57 -6.82
N THR A 17 17.64 -1.72 -7.96
CA THR A 17 17.62 -0.67 -8.98
C THR A 17 16.40 0.24 -8.92
N TYR A 18 15.44 -0.03 -8.05
CA TYR A 18 14.23 0.79 -7.89
C TYR A 18 14.11 1.27 -6.45
N PRO A 19 13.69 2.52 -6.21
CA PRO A 19 13.23 2.88 -4.87
C PRO A 19 11.94 2.11 -4.56
N VAL A 20 11.84 1.56 -3.34
CA VAL A 20 10.69 0.72 -2.95
C VAL A 20 10.01 1.34 -1.72
N ILE A 21 8.72 1.59 -1.84
CA ILE A 21 7.85 1.92 -0.72
C ILE A 21 7.22 0.61 -0.25
N ASN A 22 7.56 0.18 0.96
CA ASN A 22 7.06 -1.07 1.52
C ASN A 22 6.36 -0.79 2.84
N LEU A 23 5.10 -1.20 2.94
CA LEU A 23 4.32 -1.07 4.17
C LEU A 23 3.40 -2.27 4.34
N SER A 24 3.00 -2.54 5.59
CA SER A 24 2.12 -3.66 5.93
C SER A 24 1.02 -3.18 6.87
N PHE A 25 -0.20 -3.63 6.61
CA PHE A 25 -1.36 -3.39 7.48
C PHE A 25 -1.63 -4.56 8.43
N ALA A 26 -0.71 -5.54 8.54
CA ALA A 26 -0.84 -6.70 9.41
C ALA A 26 -1.17 -6.34 10.88
N ARG A 27 -0.75 -5.17 11.32
CA ARG A 27 -0.95 -4.71 12.71
C ARG A 27 -2.12 -3.73 12.86
N VAL A 28 -2.91 -3.52 11.81
CA VAL A 28 -4.07 -2.60 11.86
C VAL A 28 -5.29 -3.44 12.29
N LYS A 29 -5.32 -3.79 13.57
CA LYS A 29 -6.33 -4.66 14.20
C LYS A 29 -7.02 -3.88 15.32
N GLU A 30 -7.81 -2.90 14.94
CA GLU A 30 -8.41 -1.96 15.87
C GLU A 30 -9.92 -2.17 15.94
N THR A 31 -10.52 -1.78 17.06
CA THR A 31 -11.93 -2.04 17.35
C THR A 31 -12.88 -0.94 16.85
N ASN A 32 -12.34 0.12 16.26
CA ASN A 32 -13.17 1.22 15.75
C ASN A 32 -12.42 2.00 14.66
N TYR A 33 -13.21 2.76 13.88
CA TYR A 33 -12.70 3.52 12.73
C TYR A 33 -11.58 4.49 13.10
N ARG A 34 -11.75 5.24 14.20
CA ARG A 34 -10.77 6.26 14.59
C ARG A 34 -9.40 5.64 14.90
N ALA A 35 -9.39 4.57 15.69
CA ALA A 35 -8.15 3.86 16.03
C ALA A 35 -7.49 3.26 14.78
N THR A 36 -8.29 2.70 13.86
CA THR A 36 -7.81 2.17 12.58
C THR A 36 -7.11 3.27 11.77
N ARG A 37 -7.75 4.41 11.64
CA ARG A 37 -7.20 5.57 10.94
C ARG A 37 -5.90 6.04 11.59
N ASP A 38 -5.90 6.20 12.90
CA ASP A 38 -4.73 6.66 13.64
C ASP A 38 -3.56 5.67 13.49
N LYS A 39 -3.86 4.37 13.46
CA LYS A 39 -2.84 3.33 13.25
C LYS A 39 -2.25 3.40 11.83
N ILE A 40 -3.07 3.65 10.82
CA ILE A 40 -2.59 3.85 9.44
C ILE A 40 -1.70 5.11 9.39
N CYS A 41 -2.12 6.20 10.04
CA CYS A 41 -1.32 7.42 10.09
C CYS A 41 0.02 7.20 10.79
N GLU A 42 0.04 6.37 11.85
CA GLU A 42 1.29 5.97 12.51
C GLU A 42 2.23 5.24 11.53
N ILE A 43 1.68 4.32 10.73
CA ILE A 43 2.47 3.58 9.73
C ILE A 43 3.06 4.56 8.69
N LEU A 44 2.25 5.50 8.21
CA LEU A 44 2.69 6.52 7.25
C LEU A 44 3.80 7.41 7.86
N ARG A 45 3.60 7.84 9.11
CA ARG A 45 4.61 8.63 9.83
C ARG A 45 5.94 7.88 9.92
N ASN A 46 5.89 6.61 10.30
CA ASN A 46 7.11 5.77 10.41
C ASN A 46 7.80 5.60 9.06
N LEU A 47 7.03 5.49 7.99
CA LEU A 47 7.56 5.42 6.62
C LEU A 47 8.28 6.73 6.26
N TYR A 48 7.67 7.88 6.58
CA TYR A 48 8.27 9.19 6.32
C TYR A 48 9.53 9.40 7.15
N ILE A 49 9.55 8.94 8.40
CA ILE A 49 10.76 9.00 9.25
C ILE A 49 11.93 8.26 8.56
N LYS A 50 11.67 7.07 8.00
CA LYS A 50 12.70 6.31 7.27
C LYS A 50 13.21 7.05 6.03
N CYS A 51 12.39 7.95 5.47
CA CYS A 51 12.73 8.73 4.29
C CYS A 51 13.15 10.17 4.63
N SER A 52 13.52 10.46 5.90
CA SER A 52 13.86 11.80 6.35
C SER A 52 15.03 12.42 5.59
N PHE A 53 15.92 11.59 5.02
CA PHE A 53 17.02 12.06 4.15
C PHE A 53 16.54 12.93 2.99
N LEU A 54 15.29 12.75 2.56
CA LEU A 54 14.69 13.56 1.48
C LEU A 54 14.62 15.03 1.85
N LYS A 55 14.40 15.36 3.14
CA LYS A 55 14.30 16.74 3.60
C LYS A 55 15.58 17.54 3.41
N GLU A 56 16.73 16.84 3.47
CA GLU A 56 18.06 17.47 3.29
C GLU A 56 18.44 17.59 1.81
N SER A 57 17.64 17.01 0.91
CA SER A 57 17.96 16.95 -0.51
C SER A 57 17.43 18.19 -1.26
N GLU A 58 18.01 18.46 -2.43
CA GLU A 58 17.52 19.49 -3.34
C GLU A 58 16.28 19.03 -4.13
N ALA A 59 15.89 17.76 -3.97
CA ALA A 59 14.73 17.21 -4.66
C ALA A 59 13.41 17.77 -4.11
N LEU A 60 13.39 18.28 -2.87
CA LEU A 60 12.19 18.81 -2.25
C LEU A 60 12.22 20.35 -2.20
N THR A 61 11.07 20.94 -2.58
CA THR A 61 10.82 22.37 -2.38
C THR A 61 10.45 22.64 -0.92
N ASP A 62 10.40 23.90 -0.53
CA ASP A 62 9.95 24.27 0.83
C ASP A 62 8.48 23.85 1.10
N ALA A 63 7.63 23.91 0.07
CA ALA A 63 6.26 23.43 0.18
C ALA A 63 6.21 21.91 0.42
N ASP A 64 7.10 21.16 -0.26
CA ASP A 64 7.20 19.70 -0.06
C ASP A 64 7.68 19.38 1.37
N ARG A 65 8.67 20.15 1.87
CA ARG A 65 9.15 19.97 3.25
C ARG A 65 8.05 20.26 4.26
N ALA A 66 7.25 21.32 4.02
CA ALA A 66 6.11 21.63 4.88
C ALA A 66 5.06 20.49 4.84
N TYR A 67 4.79 19.91 3.66
CA TYR A 67 3.91 18.74 3.54
C TYR A 67 4.48 17.55 4.32
N PHE A 68 5.77 17.29 4.13
CA PHE A 68 6.49 16.19 4.82
C PHE A 68 6.32 16.32 6.34
N ASP A 69 6.48 17.55 6.87
CA ASP A 69 6.33 17.83 8.31
C ASP A 69 4.90 17.61 8.80
N ARG A 70 3.88 17.91 7.97
CA ARG A 70 2.50 17.62 8.33
C ARG A 70 2.24 16.11 8.49
N ILE A 71 2.85 15.28 7.64
CA ILE A 71 2.73 13.81 7.80
C ILE A 71 3.43 13.34 9.08
N LEU A 72 4.50 14.01 9.50
CA LEU A 72 5.20 13.67 10.73
C LEU A 72 4.44 14.10 11.99
N SER A 73 3.45 14.98 11.88
CA SER A 73 2.69 15.47 13.03
C SER A 73 1.78 14.36 13.60
N VAL A 74 1.38 14.52 14.84
CA VAL A 74 0.46 13.57 15.50
C VAL A 74 -0.95 13.71 14.90
N GLU A 75 -1.35 14.95 14.55
CA GLU A 75 -2.66 15.25 13.99
C GLU A 75 -2.56 15.54 12.50
N VAL A 76 -2.41 14.48 11.70
CA VAL A 76 -2.40 14.58 10.23
C VAL A 76 -3.85 14.63 9.71
N SER A 77 -4.12 15.51 8.75
CA SER A 77 -5.46 15.58 8.12
C SER A 77 -5.72 14.35 7.24
N ASP A 78 -7.00 14.01 7.02
CA ASP A 78 -7.36 12.90 6.12
C ASP A 78 -6.87 13.18 4.69
N SER A 79 -6.93 14.43 4.25
CA SER A 79 -6.45 14.82 2.92
C SER A 79 -4.95 14.56 2.78
N ASP A 80 -4.16 14.95 3.77
CA ASP A 80 -2.70 14.71 3.72
C ASP A 80 -2.40 13.20 3.83
N ALA A 81 -3.07 12.51 4.76
CA ALA A 81 -2.82 11.08 4.97
C ALA A 81 -3.18 10.24 3.72
N THR A 82 -4.31 10.54 3.07
CA THR A 82 -4.75 9.78 1.88
C THR A 82 -3.85 10.01 0.66
N SER A 83 -3.15 11.14 0.60
CA SER A 83 -2.21 11.42 -0.49
C SER A 83 -0.76 11.11 -0.14
N ALA A 84 -0.49 10.59 1.06
CA ALA A 84 0.88 10.43 1.56
C ALA A 84 1.75 9.53 0.68
N LEU A 85 1.23 8.39 0.22
CA LEU A 85 2.02 7.49 -0.64
C LEU A 85 2.25 8.08 -2.04
N TYR A 86 1.27 8.80 -2.57
CA TYR A 86 1.42 9.51 -3.85
C TYR A 86 2.53 10.56 -3.74
N GLN A 87 2.49 11.39 -2.71
CA GLN A 87 3.50 12.44 -2.50
C GLN A 87 4.89 11.83 -2.26
N LEU A 88 4.97 10.77 -1.45
CA LEU A 88 6.24 10.10 -1.21
C LEU A 88 6.80 9.48 -2.50
N SER A 89 5.91 8.96 -3.37
CA SER A 89 6.33 8.44 -4.69
C SER A 89 6.96 9.54 -5.54
N ASP A 90 6.36 10.74 -5.57
CA ASP A 90 6.92 11.88 -6.27
C ASP A 90 8.29 12.27 -5.71
N PHE A 91 8.38 12.41 -4.38
CA PHE A 91 9.63 12.80 -3.71
C PHE A 91 10.77 11.82 -4.03
N LEU A 92 10.50 10.53 -3.91
CA LEU A 92 11.50 9.49 -4.21
C LEU A 92 11.83 9.44 -5.71
N CYS A 93 10.83 9.64 -6.57
CA CYS A 93 11.04 9.67 -8.02
C CYS A 93 11.97 10.82 -8.41
N ARG A 94 11.77 12.01 -7.83
CA ARG A 94 12.65 13.17 -8.08
C ARG A 94 14.05 12.94 -7.53
N TYR A 95 14.14 12.36 -6.33
CA TYR A 95 15.43 12.11 -5.67
C TYR A 95 16.29 11.09 -6.43
N TYR A 96 15.66 9.95 -6.83
CA TYR A 96 16.40 8.85 -7.49
C TYR A 96 16.38 8.93 -9.02
N GLY A 97 15.60 9.84 -9.61
CA GLY A 97 15.43 9.91 -11.06
C GLY A 97 14.74 8.69 -11.64
N LYS A 98 13.95 7.95 -10.81
CA LYS A 98 13.37 6.66 -11.20
C LYS A 98 12.05 6.41 -10.46
N LYS A 99 11.06 5.91 -11.19
CA LYS A 99 9.74 5.59 -10.61
C LYS A 99 9.85 4.55 -9.49
N VAL A 100 8.94 4.59 -8.54
CA VAL A 100 8.94 3.71 -7.36
C VAL A 100 8.20 2.41 -7.62
N ILE A 101 8.51 1.40 -6.81
CA ILE A 101 7.68 0.20 -6.65
C ILE A 101 6.98 0.33 -5.30
N ILE A 102 5.66 0.05 -5.25
CA ILE A 102 4.89 0.10 -4.01
C ILE A 102 4.44 -1.32 -3.66
N LEU A 103 4.81 -1.75 -2.45
CA LEU A 103 4.45 -3.06 -1.89
C LEU A 103 3.59 -2.82 -0.65
N LEU A 104 2.35 -3.30 -0.67
CA LEU A 104 1.42 -3.18 0.46
C LEU A 104 0.96 -4.57 0.88
N ASP A 105 1.42 -4.98 2.04
CA ASP A 105 1.15 -6.28 2.60
C ASP A 105 -0.07 -6.25 3.53
N GLU A 106 -0.91 -7.28 3.43
CA GLU A 106 -2.14 -7.44 4.22
C GLU A 106 -3.07 -6.22 4.13
N TYR A 107 -3.31 -5.75 2.90
CA TYR A 107 -4.11 -4.56 2.64
C TYR A 107 -5.52 -4.67 3.22
N ASP A 108 -6.03 -5.88 3.35
CA ASP A 108 -7.41 -6.18 3.74
C ASP A 108 -7.61 -6.34 5.25
N THR A 109 -6.55 -6.40 6.06
CA THR A 109 -6.66 -6.55 7.51
C THR A 109 -7.57 -5.50 8.16
N PRO A 110 -7.42 -4.18 7.88
CA PRO A 110 -8.34 -3.20 8.49
C PRO A 110 -9.81 -3.45 8.14
N MET A 111 -10.06 -4.00 6.96
CA MET A 111 -11.42 -4.30 6.49
C MET A 111 -11.99 -5.52 7.19
N GLN A 112 -11.18 -6.55 7.39
CA GLN A 112 -11.58 -7.75 8.12
C GLN A 112 -11.92 -7.40 9.57
N GLU A 113 -11.08 -6.63 10.23
CA GLU A 113 -11.33 -6.19 11.61
C GLU A 113 -12.60 -5.35 11.71
N ALA A 114 -12.81 -4.44 10.76
CA ALA A 114 -14.04 -3.62 10.73
C ALA A 114 -15.30 -4.48 10.62
N TYR A 115 -15.22 -5.57 9.85
CA TYR A 115 -16.34 -6.51 9.70
C TYR A 115 -16.55 -7.31 10.99
N LEU A 116 -15.48 -7.83 11.60
CA LEU A 116 -15.55 -8.66 12.81
C LEU A 116 -16.00 -7.87 14.03
N GLU A 117 -15.52 -6.64 14.18
CA GLU A 117 -15.79 -5.79 15.33
C GLU A 117 -17.05 -4.94 15.16
N GLY A 118 -17.74 -5.06 14.04
CA GLY A 118 -19.05 -4.44 13.81
C GLY A 118 -19.04 -2.98 13.43
N TYR A 119 -17.90 -2.40 13.13
CA TYR A 119 -17.81 -1.00 12.66
C TYR A 119 -17.63 -0.92 11.13
N TRP A 120 -17.95 -2.02 10.42
CA TRP A 120 -17.94 -2.07 8.96
C TRP A 120 -18.80 -0.96 8.37
N ASP A 121 -20.02 -0.78 8.94
CA ASP A 121 -20.91 0.27 8.47
C ASP A 121 -20.37 1.68 8.72
N GLU A 122 -19.60 1.90 9.77
CA GLU A 122 -18.91 3.17 10.01
C GLU A 122 -17.77 3.35 9.00
N LEU A 123 -16.99 2.31 8.76
CA LEU A 123 -15.94 2.29 7.74
C LEU A 123 -16.53 2.51 6.34
N VAL A 124 -17.72 1.97 6.06
CA VAL A 124 -18.44 2.04 4.78
C VAL A 124 -19.44 3.22 4.74
N SER A 125 -20.12 3.57 5.86
CA SER A 125 -21.13 4.63 5.87
C SER A 125 -20.50 6.03 5.89
N PHE A 126 -19.33 6.15 6.44
CA PHE A 126 -18.52 7.31 6.15
C PHE A 126 -18.33 7.44 4.63
N THR A 127 -18.38 6.32 3.92
CA THR A 127 -18.40 6.28 2.45
C THR A 127 -19.75 6.73 1.87
N ARG A 128 -20.87 6.36 2.49
CA ARG A 128 -22.23 6.65 1.96
C ARG A 128 -22.70 8.08 2.26
N SER A 129 -22.41 8.62 3.43
CA SER A 129 -22.80 10.00 3.77
C SER A 129 -22.05 11.02 2.91
N LEU A 130 -20.92 10.60 2.32
CA LEU A 130 -20.12 11.41 1.41
C LEU A 130 -20.50 11.24 -0.07
N PHE A 131 -21.35 10.25 -0.42
CA PHE A 131 -21.85 10.11 -1.80
C PHE A 131 -22.80 11.22 -2.20
N ASN A 132 -23.36 11.95 -1.23
CA ASN A 132 -24.15 13.15 -1.51
C ASN A 132 -23.29 14.44 -1.58
N SER A 133 -22.02 14.29 -1.39
CA SER A 133 -21.07 15.40 -1.59
C SER A 133 -19.67 14.84 -1.88
N UNK A 134 -19.46 14.77 -3.06
CA UNK A 134 -18.35 14.25 -3.71
C UNK A 134 -17.14 13.92 -3.01
N UNK A 135 -16.90 13.61 -2.81
CA UNK A 135 -15.63 13.24 -2.73
C UNK A 135 -15.15 12.44 -1.58
N UNK A 136 -15.52 12.10 -1.30
CA UNK A 136 -14.67 11.52 -0.47
C UNK A 136 -14.92 10.07 -0.49
N UNK A 137 -14.37 9.66 -1.12
CA UNK A 137 -14.24 8.34 -0.91
C UNK A 137 -14.06 8.12 0.51
N SER A 138 -14.22 7.08 0.95
CA SER A 138 -13.75 6.73 2.28
C SER A 138 -12.23 6.95 2.39
N PHE A 139 -11.72 7.10 3.53
CA PHE A 139 -10.27 7.25 3.78
C PHE A 139 -9.49 6.16 3.03
N LEU A 140 -9.89 4.89 3.18
CA LEU A 140 -9.20 3.77 2.50
C LEU A 140 -9.34 3.85 0.98
N ARG A 141 -10.52 4.17 0.47
CA ARG A 141 -10.73 4.30 -0.98
C ARG A 141 -9.88 5.44 -1.55
N SER A 142 -9.89 6.60 -0.90
CA SER A 142 -9.05 7.74 -1.32
C SER A 142 -7.58 7.37 -1.25
N PHE A 143 -7.17 6.71 -0.19
CA PHE A 143 -5.79 6.25 0.00
C PHE A 143 -5.36 5.31 -1.14
N PHE A 144 -6.17 4.28 -1.45
CA PHE A 144 -5.83 3.33 -2.52
C PHE A 144 -5.88 3.99 -3.90
N ASN A 145 -6.87 4.85 -4.15
CA ASN A 145 -6.98 5.54 -5.44
C ASN A 145 -5.82 6.49 -5.67
N SER A 146 -5.46 7.31 -4.71
CA SER A 146 -4.32 8.22 -4.85
C SER A 146 -3.01 7.46 -5.03
N THR A 147 -2.88 6.33 -4.35
CA THR A 147 -1.65 5.52 -4.39
C THR A 147 -1.50 4.77 -5.71
N PHE A 148 -2.57 4.16 -6.23
CA PHE A 148 -2.46 3.15 -7.29
C PHE A 148 -3.13 3.54 -8.62
N LYS A 149 -4.18 4.41 -8.60
CA LYS A 149 -4.97 4.67 -9.82
C LYS A 149 -4.27 5.62 -10.81
N THR A 150 -3.81 6.75 -10.31
CA THR A 150 -3.30 7.83 -11.17
C THR A 150 -1.92 8.31 -10.73
N ASN A 151 -1.12 7.42 -10.19
CA ASN A 151 0.21 7.75 -9.69
C ASN A 151 1.25 7.64 -10.80
N PRO A 152 1.66 8.76 -11.43
CA PRO A 152 2.62 8.71 -12.53
C PRO A 152 4.05 8.38 -12.07
N TYR A 153 4.28 8.45 -10.77
CA TYR A 153 5.58 8.18 -10.17
C TYR A 153 5.78 6.70 -9.82
N MET A 154 4.73 5.90 -9.97
CA MET A 154 4.76 4.46 -9.68
C MET A 154 5.08 3.66 -10.94
N ALA A 155 6.10 2.80 -10.86
CA ALA A 155 6.43 1.85 -11.93
C ALA A 155 5.54 0.60 -11.82
N ARG A 156 5.38 0.08 -10.59
CA ARG A 156 4.55 -1.10 -10.29
C ARG A 156 4.02 -1.01 -8.87
N GLY A 157 2.83 -1.57 -8.67
CA GLY A 157 2.24 -1.77 -7.34
C GLY A 157 1.91 -3.23 -7.13
N MET A 158 2.08 -3.71 -5.90
CA MET A 158 1.68 -5.06 -5.50
C MET A 158 0.99 -4.98 -4.14
N MET A 159 -0.17 -5.61 -4.05
CA MET A 159 -0.91 -5.73 -2.79
C MET A 159 -1.14 -7.21 -2.49
N THR A 160 -0.91 -7.61 -1.24
CA THR A 160 -1.19 -8.96 -0.76
C THR A 160 -2.28 -8.92 0.30
N GLY A 161 -3.08 -9.99 0.37
CA GLY A 161 -4.15 -10.14 1.36
C GLY A 161 -4.76 -11.53 1.26
N ILE A 162 -5.53 -11.91 2.28
CA ILE A 162 -6.17 -13.23 2.32
C ILE A 162 -7.62 -13.17 1.83
N THR A 163 -8.26 -12.00 1.83
CA THR A 163 -9.61 -11.86 1.29
C THR A 163 -9.60 -10.99 0.04
N ARG A 164 -10.43 -11.41 -0.91
CA ARG A 164 -10.69 -10.58 -2.08
C ARG A 164 -11.82 -9.60 -1.71
N VAL A 165 -11.45 -8.39 -1.32
CA VAL A 165 -12.45 -7.33 -1.16
C VAL A 165 -13.04 -7.06 -2.54
N SER A 166 -14.37 -7.16 -2.64
CA SER A 166 -15.05 -7.07 -3.94
C SER A 166 -14.72 -5.76 -4.66
N LYS A 167 -14.55 -5.85 -5.96
CA LYS A 167 -14.24 -4.68 -6.83
C LYS A 167 -15.22 -3.52 -6.63
N GLU A 168 -16.45 -3.84 -6.22
CA GLU A 168 -17.54 -2.86 -6.18
C GLU A 168 -17.47 -1.89 -5.00
N SER A 169 -16.62 -2.14 -3.99
CA SER A 169 -16.60 -1.30 -2.79
C SER A 169 -15.39 -0.36 -2.71
N ILE A 170 -14.19 -0.85 -2.93
CA ILE A 170 -12.96 -0.07 -2.70
C ILE A 170 -12.12 0.06 -3.97
N PHE A 171 -12.10 -0.98 -4.80
CA PHE A 171 -11.23 -1.05 -5.98
C PHE A 171 -11.98 -0.85 -7.30
N SER A 172 -13.25 -0.42 -7.27
CA SER A 172 -14.06 -0.20 -8.49
C SER A 172 -13.38 0.74 -9.48
N ASP A 173 -12.55 1.64 -9.00
CA ASP A 173 -11.90 2.65 -9.80
C ASP A 173 -10.51 2.24 -10.30
N LEU A 174 -9.97 1.09 -9.85
CA LEU A 174 -8.64 0.62 -10.28
C LEU A 174 -8.78 -0.25 -11.54
N ASN A 175 -8.70 0.38 -12.70
CA ASN A 175 -8.92 -0.28 -13.99
C ASN A 175 -7.79 -1.24 -14.38
N ASN A 176 -6.59 -1.04 -13.85
CA ASN A 176 -5.39 -1.80 -14.21
C ASN A 176 -5.02 -2.87 -13.18
N LEU A 177 -5.96 -3.23 -12.32
CA LEU A 177 -5.73 -4.22 -11.27
C LEU A 177 -5.76 -5.65 -11.87
N LYS A 178 -4.65 -6.37 -11.74
CA LYS A 178 -4.57 -7.79 -12.05
C LYS A 178 -4.68 -8.56 -10.74
N VAL A 179 -5.67 -9.43 -10.64
CA VAL A 179 -5.90 -10.23 -9.44
C VAL A 179 -5.40 -11.65 -9.68
N VAL A 180 -4.54 -12.12 -8.77
CA VAL A 180 -4.03 -13.50 -8.77
C VAL A 180 -4.39 -14.10 -7.41
N THR A 181 -4.98 -15.28 -7.41
CA THR A 181 -5.41 -15.99 -6.21
C THR A 181 -4.66 -17.32 -6.08
N ALA A 182 -4.82 -17.98 -4.95
CA ALA A 182 -4.23 -19.30 -4.71
C ALA A 182 -4.72 -20.37 -5.71
N THR A 183 -5.84 -20.10 -6.42
CA THR A 183 -6.38 -21.02 -7.42
C THR A 183 -6.04 -20.59 -8.85
N SER A 184 -5.23 -19.54 -9.03
CA SER A 184 -4.82 -19.10 -10.38
C SER A 184 -3.66 -19.96 -10.88
N ASP A 185 -3.68 -20.29 -12.15
CA ASP A 185 -2.54 -20.98 -12.78
C ASP A 185 -1.28 -20.11 -12.79
N GLU A 186 -1.48 -18.81 -12.95
CA GLU A 186 -0.36 -17.87 -12.99
C GLU A 186 0.27 -17.75 -11.61
N TYR A 187 1.56 -17.92 -11.55
CA TYR A 187 2.38 -17.91 -10.32
C TYR A 187 2.04 -19.06 -9.36
N ALA A 188 1.44 -20.17 -9.86
CA ALA A 188 1.01 -21.30 -9.02
C ALA A 188 2.16 -21.91 -8.21
N ALA A 189 3.38 -21.84 -8.72
CA ALA A 189 4.58 -22.37 -8.06
C ALA A 189 5.47 -21.26 -7.47
N ALA A 190 4.98 -20.01 -7.39
CA ALA A 190 5.80 -18.89 -6.91
C ALA A 190 5.68 -18.67 -5.38
N PHE A 191 4.64 -19.22 -4.76
CA PHE A 191 4.37 -19.07 -3.32
C PHE A 191 3.98 -20.42 -2.73
N GLY A 192 4.40 -20.66 -1.49
CA GLY A 192 4.16 -21.94 -0.81
C GLY A 192 5.16 -22.98 -1.24
N PHE A 193 4.74 -24.24 -1.15
CA PHE A 193 5.57 -25.39 -1.50
C PHE A 193 4.85 -26.24 -2.55
N THR A 194 5.58 -26.70 -3.53
CA THR A 194 5.08 -27.66 -4.51
C THR A 194 4.99 -29.05 -3.85
N GLN A 195 4.19 -29.92 -4.44
CA GLN A 195 4.08 -31.31 -3.96
C GLN A 195 5.44 -32.02 -3.92
N GLU A 196 6.26 -31.79 -4.94
CA GLU A 196 7.62 -32.37 -5.01
C GLU A 196 8.50 -31.89 -3.87
N GLU A 197 8.45 -30.58 -3.55
CA GLU A 197 9.22 -30.01 -2.44
C GLU A 197 8.77 -30.61 -1.10
N VAL A 198 7.46 -30.77 -0.89
CA VAL A 198 6.92 -31.35 0.34
C VAL A 198 7.37 -32.81 0.49
N PHE A 199 7.20 -33.62 -0.55
CA PHE A 199 7.61 -35.04 -0.48
C PHE A 199 9.12 -35.17 -0.32
N GLY A 200 9.91 -34.37 -1.04
CA GLY A 200 11.37 -34.41 -0.91
C GLY A 200 11.88 -34.00 0.46
N ALA A 201 11.07 -33.23 1.24
CA ALA A 201 11.44 -32.84 2.61
C ALA A 201 11.06 -33.91 3.66
N LEU A 202 10.19 -34.88 3.28
CA LEU A 202 9.73 -35.95 4.17
C LEU A 202 10.59 -37.21 4.07
N ASP A 203 11.40 -37.35 3.00
CA ASP A 203 12.34 -38.44 2.79
C ASP A 203 13.69 -38.14 3.47
#